data_8349af4920402b62e1410c18eb821ba1
#
_entry.id   8349af4920402b62e1410c18eb821ba1
#
_cell.length_a   1.000
_cell.length_b   1.000
_cell.length_c   1.000
_cell.angle_alpha   90.00
_cell.angle_beta   90.00
_cell.angle_gamma   90.00
#
_symmetry.space_group_name_H-M   'P 1'
#
loop_
_entity.id
_entity.type
_entity.pdbx_description
1 polymer ?
#
loop_
_entity_poly.entity_id
_entity_poly.type
_entity_poly.pdbx_seq_one_letter_code
_entity_poly.pdbx_strand_id
1 'polypeptide(L)'
;VRYPGTGKNLIESGMLEDDIRISGMEVSFSIIFDKDNDPFRKSVVKAAETAIHTYVDEHAAVHVHMKFRKQNAPLKSDEMPSLQAKHAIAIHSGKGGVGKSTVAANLAITLAKKGYKVGLLDADIHGPSVPKMFHTEGCRPVSTPVNGRNLIEPIEQYGVKMLSIGYFVDPQQAVVWRGGMASNAIKQLILDA
;
A
#
# COMPACT_ATOMS: atom_id res chain seq x y z
N VAL A 1 -28.94 4.03 5.59
CA VAL A 1 -28.43 4.82 6.71
C VAL A 1 -27.55 5.94 6.17
N ARG A 2 -27.70 7.16 6.67
CA ARG A 2 -26.88 8.31 6.31
C ARG A 2 -25.93 8.67 7.46
N TYR A 3 -24.70 9.01 7.12
CA TYR A 3 -23.73 9.48 8.11
C TYR A 3 -23.96 10.96 8.44
N PRO A 4 -24.23 11.33 9.70
CA PRO A 4 -24.61 12.70 10.08
C PRO A 4 -23.52 13.74 9.75
N GLY A 5 -22.23 13.36 9.76
CA GLY A 5 -21.13 14.28 9.50
C GLY A 5 -21.04 14.77 8.06
N THR A 6 -21.53 14.01 7.08
CA THR A 6 -21.48 14.38 5.64
C THR A 6 -22.81 14.38 4.94
N GLY A 7 -23.87 13.83 5.57
CA GLY A 7 -25.19 13.65 4.96
C GLY A 7 -25.27 12.58 3.88
N LYS A 8 -24.14 11.98 3.46
CA LYS A 8 -24.08 10.89 2.48
C LYS A 8 -24.47 9.55 3.11
N ASN A 9 -24.92 8.60 2.30
CA ASN A 9 -25.17 7.26 2.82
C ASN A 9 -23.84 6.50 3.06
N LEU A 10 -23.88 5.41 3.85
CA LEU A 10 -22.69 4.66 4.25
C LEU A 10 -21.96 4.02 3.08
N ILE A 11 -22.70 3.64 2.03
CA ILE A 11 -22.12 3.04 0.81
C ILE A 11 -21.42 4.12 -0.02
N GLU A 12 -22.09 5.23 -0.30
CA GLU A 12 -21.52 6.36 -1.07
C GLU A 12 -20.33 7.02 -0.39
N SER A 13 -20.28 6.98 0.94
CA SER A 13 -19.15 7.50 1.72
C SER A 13 -18.00 6.49 1.86
N GLY A 14 -18.15 5.27 1.35
CA GLY A 14 -17.15 4.21 1.49
C GLY A 14 -16.89 3.80 2.94
N MET A 15 -17.89 3.98 3.79
CA MET A 15 -17.83 3.58 5.21
C MET A 15 -18.25 2.13 5.43
N LEU A 16 -18.94 1.49 4.47
CA LEU A 16 -19.29 0.08 4.53
C LEU A 16 -18.20 -0.74 3.84
N GLU A 17 -17.69 -1.75 4.54
CA GLU A 17 -16.70 -2.68 3.98
C GLU A 17 -17.40 -3.82 3.24
N ASP A 18 -16.73 -4.39 2.24
CA ASP A 18 -17.25 -5.52 1.43
C ASP A 18 -17.08 -6.88 2.15
N ASP A 19 -17.29 -6.89 3.47
CA ASP A 19 -17.16 -8.07 4.32
C ASP A 19 -18.50 -8.56 4.90
N ILE A 20 -19.61 -8.24 4.22
CA ILE A 20 -20.94 -8.63 4.65
C ILE A 20 -21.07 -10.15 4.62
N ARG A 21 -21.40 -10.75 5.74
CA ARG A 21 -21.64 -12.18 5.89
C ARG A 21 -23.05 -12.42 6.41
N ILE A 22 -23.76 -13.34 5.79
CA ILE A 22 -25.09 -13.76 6.19
C ILE A 22 -25.03 -15.26 6.42
N SER A 23 -25.36 -15.70 7.63
CA SER A 23 -25.42 -17.12 8.01
C SER A 23 -26.72 -17.39 8.75
N GLY A 24 -27.72 -17.91 8.02
CA GLY A 24 -29.06 -18.09 8.57
C GLY A 24 -29.67 -16.75 8.95
N MET A 25 -29.95 -16.54 10.24
CA MET A 25 -30.51 -15.29 10.77
C MET A 25 -29.44 -14.35 11.36
N GLU A 26 -28.14 -14.68 11.20
CA GLU A 26 -27.04 -13.82 11.62
C GLU A 26 -26.51 -12.99 10.45
N VAL A 27 -26.39 -11.68 10.67
CA VAL A 27 -25.84 -10.73 9.72
C VAL A 27 -24.64 -10.03 10.36
N SER A 28 -23.48 -10.14 9.77
CA SER A 28 -22.28 -9.45 10.25
C SER A 28 -21.63 -8.61 9.15
N PHE A 29 -21.20 -7.41 9.50
CA PHE A 29 -20.50 -6.49 8.56
C PHE A 29 -19.68 -5.47 9.34
N SER A 30 -18.76 -4.79 8.64
CA SER A 30 -17.90 -3.77 9.23
C SER A 30 -18.25 -2.36 8.74
N ILE A 31 -18.28 -1.42 9.67
CA ILE A 31 -18.37 0.02 9.37
C ILE A 31 -17.02 0.65 9.68
N ILE A 32 -16.45 1.36 8.70
CA ILE A 32 -15.17 2.03 8.79
C ILE A 32 -15.39 3.50 9.14
N PHE A 33 -14.83 3.93 10.25
CA PHE A 33 -14.82 5.34 10.67
C PHE A 33 -13.45 5.97 10.42
N ASP A 34 -13.43 7.25 10.09
CA ASP A 34 -12.18 7.99 9.84
C ASP A 34 -11.40 8.29 11.13
N LYS A 35 -12.08 8.35 12.27
CA LYS A 35 -11.47 8.65 13.59
C LYS A 35 -12.01 7.71 14.66
N ASP A 36 -11.14 7.30 15.58
CA ASP A 36 -11.52 6.46 16.72
C ASP A 36 -12.48 7.19 17.70
N ASN A 37 -12.38 8.50 17.79
CA ASN A 37 -13.23 9.33 18.65
C ASN A 37 -14.39 9.99 17.89
N ASP A 38 -14.88 9.39 16.82
CA ASP A 38 -16.03 9.90 16.06
C ASP A 38 -17.28 9.94 16.96
N PRO A 39 -17.90 11.13 17.16
CA PRO A 39 -19.05 11.28 18.04
C PRO A 39 -20.29 10.52 17.54
N PHE A 40 -20.37 10.25 16.23
CA PHE A 40 -21.53 9.61 15.61
C PHE A 40 -21.44 8.09 15.53
N ARG A 41 -20.32 7.48 15.92
CA ARG A 41 -20.10 6.03 15.75
C ARG A 41 -21.23 5.18 16.36
N LYS A 42 -21.63 5.45 17.59
CA LYS A 42 -22.69 4.69 18.26
C LYS A 42 -24.06 4.87 17.60
N SER A 43 -24.38 6.09 17.18
CA SER A 43 -25.66 6.37 16.50
C SER A 43 -25.73 5.76 15.11
N VAL A 44 -24.63 5.73 14.38
CA VAL A 44 -24.54 5.11 13.04
C VAL A 44 -24.67 3.59 13.14
N VAL A 45 -23.99 2.96 14.08
CA VAL A 45 -24.12 1.51 14.33
C VAL A 45 -25.57 1.17 14.68
N LYS A 46 -26.16 1.87 15.64
CA LYS A 46 -27.56 1.64 16.03
C LYS A 46 -28.54 1.88 14.87
N ALA A 47 -28.31 2.88 14.04
CA ALA A 47 -29.14 3.14 12.86
C ALA A 47 -28.99 2.03 11.81
N ALA A 48 -27.80 1.44 11.66
CA ALA A 48 -27.56 0.31 10.76
C ALA A 48 -28.27 -0.96 11.26
N GLU A 49 -28.17 -1.27 12.56
CA GLU A 49 -28.90 -2.36 13.20
C GLU A 49 -30.42 -2.19 13.03
N THR A 50 -30.94 -1.01 13.35
CA THR A 50 -32.36 -0.71 13.20
C THR A 50 -32.82 -0.84 11.75
N ALA A 51 -32.01 -0.43 10.77
CA ALA A 51 -32.34 -0.57 9.36
C ALA A 51 -32.47 -2.04 8.95
N ILE A 52 -31.61 -2.91 9.44
CA ILE A 52 -31.70 -4.35 9.16
C ILE A 52 -32.96 -4.95 9.79
N HIS A 53 -33.24 -4.63 11.06
CA HIS A 53 -34.46 -5.10 11.70
C HIS A 53 -35.73 -4.59 11.03
N THR A 54 -35.71 -3.37 10.48
CA THR A 54 -36.89 -2.78 9.82
C THR A 54 -37.11 -3.29 8.40
N TYR A 55 -36.03 -3.48 7.62
CA TYR A 55 -36.13 -3.72 6.18
C TYR A 55 -35.76 -5.14 5.74
N VAL A 56 -35.13 -5.92 6.62
CA VAL A 56 -34.67 -7.29 6.28
C VAL A 56 -35.40 -8.31 7.14
N ASP A 57 -35.16 -8.33 8.46
CA ASP A 57 -35.82 -9.28 9.38
C ASP A 57 -35.73 -8.73 10.80
N GLU A 58 -36.89 -8.67 11.48
CA GLU A 58 -37.01 -8.17 12.88
C GLU A 58 -36.23 -9.05 13.87
N HIS A 59 -36.06 -10.33 13.56
CA HIS A 59 -35.40 -11.31 14.44
C HIS A 59 -33.95 -11.60 14.05
N ALA A 60 -33.39 -10.89 13.08
CA ALA A 60 -32.00 -11.07 12.68
C ALA A 60 -31.04 -10.68 13.79
N ALA A 61 -30.06 -11.54 14.08
CA ALA A 61 -28.94 -11.20 14.94
C ALA A 61 -27.91 -10.38 14.16
N VAL A 62 -27.78 -9.09 14.49
CA VAL A 62 -26.92 -8.17 13.74
C VAL A 62 -25.62 -7.91 14.50
N HIS A 63 -24.50 -8.21 13.89
CA HIS A 63 -23.16 -7.98 14.44
C HIS A 63 -22.42 -6.92 13.60
N VAL A 64 -22.31 -5.71 14.14
CA VAL A 64 -21.62 -4.60 13.47
C VAL A 64 -20.22 -4.46 14.07
N HIS A 65 -19.20 -4.71 13.25
CA HIS A 65 -17.82 -4.49 13.63
C HIS A 65 -17.39 -3.06 13.29
N MET A 66 -16.89 -2.33 14.26
CA MET A 66 -16.33 -1.00 14.03
C MET A 66 -14.87 -1.15 13.68
N LYS A 67 -14.51 -0.72 12.47
CA LYS A 67 -13.11 -0.58 12.04
C LYS A 67 -12.79 0.91 11.93
N PHE A 68 -11.56 1.25 12.22
CA PHE A 68 -11.08 2.62 12.05
C PHE A 68 -10.15 2.64 10.86
N ARG A 69 -10.36 3.59 9.94
CA ARG A 69 -9.32 3.87 8.97
C ARG A 69 -8.09 4.17 9.81
N LYS A 70 -7.06 3.30 9.74
CA LYS A 70 -5.75 3.75 10.17
C LYS A 70 -5.52 5.02 9.37
N GLN A 71 -5.70 6.17 10.01
CA GLN A 71 -5.17 7.39 9.45
C GLN A 71 -3.68 7.08 9.30
N ASN A 72 -3.27 6.82 8.07
CA ASN A 72 -1.92 7.19 7.74
C ASN A 72 -1.91 8.67 8.12
N ALA A 73 -1.38 8.98 9.29
CA ALA A 73 -1.17 10.35 9.69
C ALA A 73 -0.57 11.01 8.44
N PRO A 74 -1.12 12.15 7.95
CA PRO A 74 -0.45 12.82 6.87
C PRO A 74 0.99 12.92 7.36
N LEU A 75 1.90 12.23 6.67
CA LEU A 75 3.33 12.36 6.94
C LEU A 75 3.51 13.85 7.00
N LYS A 76 3.83 14.37 8.19
CA LYS A 76 4.19 15.76 8.34
C LYS A 76 5.13 15.99 7.19
N SER A 77 4.86 17.01 6.37
CA SER A 77 5.62 17.33 5.17
C SER A 77 7.13 17.43 5.42
N ASP A 78 7.53 17.42 6.67
CA ASP A 78 8.89 17.54 7.16
C ASP A 78 9.61 16.19 7.38
N GLU A 79 8.90 15.05 7.31
CA GLU A 79 9.50 13.71 7.33
C GLU A 79 9.43 13.06 5.93
N MET A 80 9.90 13.75 4.91
CA MET A 80 10.39 13.04 3.73
C MET A 80 11.51 12.11 4.20
N PRO A 81 11.46 10.81 3.84
CA PRO A 81 12.57 9.92 4.12
C PRO A 81 13.82 10.59 3.56
N SER A 82 14.72 10.98 4.44
CA SER A 82 16.00 11.53 4.04
C SER A 82 16.72 10.37 3.36
N LEU A 83 16.66 10.33 2.03
CA LEU A 83 17.52 9.48 1.25
C LEU A 83 18.95 9.81 1.72
N GLN A 84 19.61 8.88 2.40
CA GLN A 84 21.01 9.05 2.80
C GLN A 84 21.95 9.04 1.58
N ALA A 85 21.37 9.08 0.39
CA ALA A 85 22.07 9.19 -0.86
C ALA A 85 22.54 10.63 -1.10
N LYS A 86 23.81 10.79 -1.40
CA LYS A 86 24.41 12.09 -1.71
C LYS A 86 23.79 12.75 -2.95
N HIS A 87 23.34 11.94 -3.91
CA HIS A 87 22.68 12.36 -5.14
C HIS A 87 21.53 11.40 -5.45
N ALA A 88 20.40 11.94 -5.89
CA ALA A 88 19.26 11.17 -6.39
C ALA A 88 18.99 11.59 -7.85
N ILE A 89 18.87 10.60 -8.74
CA ILE A 89 18.57 10.80 -10.16
C ILE A 89 17.24 10.11 -10.44
N ALA A 90 16.23 10.89 -10.85
CA ALA A 90 14.94 10.37 -11.26
C ALA A 90 14.87 10.22 -12.78
N ILE A 91 14.55 9.02 -13.27
CA ILE A 91 14.32 8.76 -14.68
C ILE A 91 12.84 8.57 -14.90
N HIS A 92 12.20 9.51 -15.55
CA HIS A 92 10.75 9.56 -15.73
C HIS A 92 10.37 9.83 -17.20
N SER A 93 9.22 9.32 -17.61
CA SER A 93 8.57 9.66 -18.87
C SER A 93 7.06 9.41 -18.75
N GLY A 94 6.27 10.30 -19.32
CA GLY A 94 4.81 10.16 -19.40
C GLY A 94 4.32 9.13 -20.43
N LYS A 95 5.23 8.55 -21.24
CA LYS A 95 4.89 7.55 -22.27
C LYS A 95 5.48 6.19 -21.92
N GLY A 96 4.69 5.13 -22.08
CA GLY A 96 5.15 3.75 -21.93
C GLY A 96 6.08 3.32 -23.09
N GLY A 97 6.97 2.35 -22.85
CA GLY A 97 7.79 1.72 -23.88
C GLY A 97 8.94 2.56 -24.45
N VAL A 98 9.25 3.72 -23.88
CA VAL A 98 10.31 4.62 -24.38
C VAL A 98 11.72 4.31 -23.86
N GLY A 99 11.89 3.23 -23.09
CA GLY A 99 13.20 2.79 -22.60
C GLY A 99 13.63 3.38 -21.25
N LYS A 100 12.72 3.89 -20.42
CA LYS A 100 13.04 4.42 -19.07
C LYS A 100 13.89 3.46 -18.25
N SER A 101 13.41 2.24 -18.08
CA SER A 101 14.09 1.21 -17.27
C SER A 101 15.43 0.82 -17.90
N THR A 102 15.52 0.77 -19.23
CA THR A 102 16.78 0.50 -19.95
C THR A 102 17.81 1.58 -19.67
N VAL A 103 17.42 2.85 -19.72
CA VAL A 103 18.30 3.97 -19.40
C VAL A 103 18.72 3.92 -17.94
N ALA A 104 17.78 3.67 -17.01
CA ALA A 104 18.05 3.58 -15.59
C ALA A 104 19.06 2.45 -15.26
N ALA A 105 18.83 1.26 -15.80
CA ALA A 105 19.70 0.10 -15.59
C ALA A 105 21.12 0.34 -16.11
N ASN A 106 21.24 0.83 -17.34
CA ASN A 106 22.55 1.10 -17.96
C ASN A 106 23.30 2.22 -17.23
N LEU A 107 22.61 3.29 -16.80
CA LEU A 107 23.21 4.36 -16.01
C LEU A 107 23.72 3.83 -14.67
N ALA A 108 22.90 3.03 -13.95
CA ALA A 108 23.28 2.45 -12.67
C ALA A 108 24.52 1.57 -12.79
N ILE A 109 24.56 0.67 -13.76
CA ILE A 109 25.73 -0.21 -14.01
C ILE A 109 26.96 0.61 -14.41
N THR A 110 26.79 1.63 -15.25
CA THR A 110 27.89 2.49 -15.66
C THR A 110 28.50 3.25 -14.48
N LEU A 111 27.67 3.79 -13.60
CA LEU A 111 28.13 4.45 -12.39
C LEU A 111 28.84 3.48 -11.44
N ALA A 112 28.29 2.28 -11.24
CA ALA A 112 28.91 1.25 -10.42
C ALA A 112 30.30 0.85 -10.98
N LYS A 113 30.43 0.66 -12.30
CA LYS A 113 31.70 0.40 -12.96
C LYS A 113 32.72 1.53 -12.80
N LYS A 114 32.27 2.75 -12.60
CA LYS A 114 33.13 3.91 -12.28
C LYS A 114 33.49 4.01 -10.79
N GLY A 115 33.09 3.04 -9.96
CA GLY A 115 33.41 2.98 -8.53
C GLY A 115 32.46 3.72 -7.61
N TYR A 116 31.32 4.20 -8.11
CA TYR A 116 30.29 4.82 -7.26
C TYR A 116 29.46 3.73 -6.55
N LYS A 117 29.06 4.02 -5.31
CA LYS A 117 28.04 3.23 -4.61
C LYS A 117 26.66 3.61 -5.18
N VAL A 118 25.99 2.66 -5.82
CA VAL A 118 24.74 2.90 -6.53
C VAL A 118 23.62 2.07 -5.97
N GLY A 119 22.51 2.74 -5.62
CA GLY A 119 21.20 2.12 -5.37
C GLY A 119 20.26 2.36 -6.54
N LEU A 120 19.53 1.35 -6.98
CA LEU A 120 18.50 1.44 -7.99
C LEU A 120 17.14 1.04 -7.38
N LEU A 121 16.21 1.99 -7.34
CA LEU A 121 14.83 1.73 -6.93
C LEU A 121 13.94 1.65 -8.16
N ASP A 122 13.29 0.50 -8.35
CA ASP A 122 12.26 0.31 -9.37
C ASP A 122 10.90 0.71 -8.79
N ALA A 123 10.40 1.84 -9.24
CA ALA A 123 9.11 2.40 -8.83
C ALA A 123 7.96 2.03 -9.79
N ASP A 124 8.18 1.17 -10.78
CA ASP A 124 7.13 0.68 -11.67
C ASP A 124 6.39 -0.50 -11.04
N ILE A 125 5.25 -0.19 -10.43
CA ILE A 125 4.45 -1.17 -9.69
C ILE A 125 3.67 -2.10 -10.62
N HIS A 126 3.30 -1.63 -11.80
CA HIS A 126 2.46 -2.38 -12.73
C HIS A 126 3.25 -3.26 -13.69
N GLY A 127 4.55 -3.01 -13.82
CA GLY A 127 5.42 -3.79 -14.71
C GLY A 127 6.87 -3.72 -14.27
N PRO A 128 7.21 -4.17 -13.04
CA PRO A 128 8.57 -4.09 -12.54
C PRO A 128 9.51 -4.85 -13.45
N SER A 129 10.44 -4.15 -14.08
CA SER A 129 11.33 -4.71 -15.10
C SER A 129 12.78 -4.88 -14.63
N VAL A 130 13.17 -4.23 -13.54
CA VAL A 130 14.54 -4.29 -13.02
C VAL A 130 14.96 -5.72 -12.65
N PRO A 131 14.15 -6.55 -11.95
CA PRO A 131 14.55 -7.93 -11.66
C PRO A 131 14.92 -8.73 -12.90
N LYS A 132 14.14 -8.59 -13.97
CA LYS A 132 14.40 -9.26 -15.26
C LYS A 132 15.66 -8.73 -15.94
N MET A 133 15.87 -7.42 -15.95
CA MET A 133 17.03 -6.79 -16.60
C MET A 133 18.35 -7.14 -15.92
N PHE A 134 18.32 -7.40 -14.61
CA PHE A 134 19.50 -7.76 -13.84
C PHE A 134 19.64 -9.27 -13.61
N HIS A 135 18.78 -10.10 -14.19
CA HIS A 135 18.76 -11.56 -14.00
C HIS A 135 18.64 -11.96 -12.52
N THR A 136 17.83 -11.23 -11.78
CA THR A 136 17.58 -11.46 -10.35
C THR A 136 16.12 -11.89 -10.09
N GLU A 137 15.42 -12.36 -11.12
CA GLU A 137 14.09 -12.93 -11.01
C GLU A 137 14.11 -14.11 -10.03
N GLY A 138 13.17 -14.17 -9.12
CA GLY A 138 13.14 -15.20 -8.09
C GLY A 138 14.00 -14.94 -6.85
N CYS A 139 14.89 -13.95 -6.85
CA CYS A 139 15.54 -13.48 -5.65
C CYS A 139 14.50 -12.87 -4.69
N ARG A 140 14.75 -13.02 -3.39
CA ARG A 140 13.91 -12.42 -2.35
C ARG A 140 14.79 -11.62 -1.40
N PRO A 141 14.53 -10.32 -1.22
CA PRO A 141 15.22 -9.52 -0.22
C PRO A 141 14.99 -10.11 1.18
N VAL A 142 16.02 -10.09 2.01
CA VAL A 142 15.95 -10.54 3.39
C VAL A 142 15.60 -9.35 4.27
N SER A 143 14.74 -9.57 5.25
CA SER A 143 14.43 -8.56 6.26
C SER A 143 15.19 -8.89 7.54
N THR A 144 16.03 -7.97 7.99
CA THR A 144 16.86 -8.12 9.21
C THR A 144 16.40 -7.12 10.26
N PRO A 145 16.10 -7.56 11.48
CA PRO A 145 15.75 -6.64 12.57
C PRO A 145 16.99 -5.88 13.04
N VAL A 146 16.98 -4.55 12.88
CA VAL A 146 18.03 -3.66 13.35
C VAL A 146 17.41 -2.55 14.19
N ASN A 147 17.83 -2.43 15.46
CA ASN A 147 17.33 -1.39 16.38
C ASN A 147 15.80 -1.29 16.49
N GLY A 148 15.09 -2.44 16.44
CA GLY A 148 13.63 -2.48 16.53
C GLY A 148 12.89 -2.14 15.23
N ARG A 149 13.60 -1.95 14.11
CA ARG A 149 13.05 -1.80 12.75
C ARG A 149 13.47 -3.00 11.91
N ASN A 150 12.60 -3.41 11.01
CA ASN A 150 12.95 -4.43 10.03
C ASN A 150 13.51 -3.72 8.79
N LEU A 151 14.82 -3.83 8.62
CA LEU A 151 15.48 -3.31 7.43
C LEU A 151 15.47 -4.36 6.32
N ILE A 152 15.26 -3.91 5.09
CA ILE A 152 15.25 -4.75 3.89
C ILE A 152 16.64 -4.70 3.29
N GLU A 153 17.30 -5.85 3.20
CA GLU A 153 18.60 -5.95 2.54
C GLU A 153 18.39 -5.97 1.01
N PRO A 154 18.89 -4.96 0.27
CA PRO A 154 18.74 -4.89 -1.17
C PRO A 154 19.44 -6.06 -1.89
N ILE A 155 18.87 -6.50 -3.01
CA ILE A 155 19.55 -7.44 -3.89
C ILE A 155 20.72 -6.74 -4.59
N GLU A 156 21.89 -7.34 -4.58
CA GLU A 156 23.07 -6.78 -5.23
C GLU A 156 23.47 -7.58 -6.47
N GLN A 157 23.58 -6.90 -7.60
CA GLN A 157 24.05 -7.47 -8.86
C GLN A 157 24.79 -6.41 -9.67
N TYR A 158 25.88 -6.80 -10.30
CA TYR A 158 26.77 -5.91 -11.10
C TYR A 158 27.27 -4.68 -10.32
N GLY A 159 27.42 -4.78 -8.99
CA GLY A 159 27.81 -3.68 -8.12
C GLY A 159 26.72 -2.64 -7.86
N VAL A 160 25.48 -2.95 -8.22
CA VAL A 160 24.29 -2.11 -7.97
C VAL A 160 23.41 -2.78 -6.93
N LYS A 161 23.06 -2.06 -5.87
CA LYS A 161 22.06 -2.47 -4.88
C LYS A 161 20.67 -2.12 -5.40
N MET A 162 19.75 -3.08 -5.40
CA MET A 162 18.44 -2.90 -6.04
C MET A 162 17.30 -3.25 -5.11
N LEU A 163 16.25 -2.44 -5.20
CA LEU A 163 14.94 -2.76 -4.66
C LEU A 163 13.87 -2.57 -5.75
N SER A 164 12.98 -3.51 -5.83
CA SER A 164 11.82 -3.49 -6.72
C SER A 164 10.64 -4.15 -6.03
N ILE A 165 9.45 -3.65 -6.27
CA ILE A 165 8.23 -4.33 -5.82
C ILE A 165 8.12 -5.74 -6.42
N GLY A 166 8.73 -5.96 -7.58
CA GLY A 166 8.76 -7.25 -8.26
C GLY A 166 9.45 -8.36 -7.46
N TYR A 167 10.25 -8.05 -6.44
CA TYR A 167 10.82 -9.04 -5.54
C TYR A 167 9.84 -9.56 -4.49
N PHE A 168 8.75 -8.84 -4.24
CA PHE A 168 7.77 -9.12 -3.17
C PHE A 168 6.44 -9.65 -3.71
N VAL A 169 6.22 -9.53 -5.02
CA VAL A 169 4.99 -9.98 -5.67
C VAL A 169 5.23 -11.31 -6.37
N ASP A 170 4.32 -12.26 -6.17
CA ASP A 170 4.32 -13.51 -6.93
C ASP A 170 3.83 -13.20 -8.36
N PRO A 171 4.61 -13.54 -9.40
CA PRO A 171 4.20 -13.34 -10.79
C PRO A 171 2.88 -14.01 -11.16
N GLN A 172 2.48 -15.05 -10.41
CA GLN A 172 1.24 -15.79 -10.63
C GLN A 172 0.04 -15.19 -9.89
N GLN A 173 0.26 -14.24 -8.98
CA GLN A 173 -0.80 -13.58 -8.25
C GLN A 173 -1.05 -12.18 -8.83
N ALA A 174 -2.24 -11.97 -9.39
CA ALA A 174 -2.69 -10.65 -9.80
C ALA A 174 -2.93 -9.77 -8.56
N VAL A 175 -1.94 -8.99 -8.15
CA VAL A 175 -2.10 -8.03 -7.06
C VAL A 175 -2.66 -6.73 -7.63
N VAL A 176 -3.87 -6.39 -7.24
CA VAL A 176 -4.49 -5.11 -7.62
C VAL A 176 -3.97 -4.01 -6.68
N TRP A 177 -2.99 -3.26 -7.16
CA TRP A 177 -2.48 -2.10 -6.44
C TRP A 177 -3.40 -0.89 -6.64
N ARG A 178 -4.04 -0.44 -5.58
CA ARG A 178 -4.74 0.85 -5.59
C ARG A 178 -3.73 1.96 -5.25
N GLY A 179 -3.86 3.15 -5.89
CA GLY A 179 -2.85 4.21 -5.84
C GLY A 179 -2.23 4.52 -4.47
N GLY A 180 -3.03 4.55 -3.40
CA GLY A 180 -2.51 4.78 -2.04
C GLY A 180 -1.64 3.64 -1.50
N MET A 181 -1.94 2.37 -1.84
CA MET A 181 -1.13 1.21 -1.44
C MET A 181 0.22 1.21 -2.16
N ALA A 182 0.21 1.57 -3.43
CA ALA A 182 1.38 1.67 -4.27
C ALA A 182 2.39 2.70 -3.74
N SER A 183 1.92 3.90 -3.44
CA SER A 183 2.75 4.97 -2.87
C SER A 183 3.33 4.61 -1.51
N ASN A 184 2.55 3.91 -0.66
CA ASN A 184 3.02 3.47 0.64
C ASN A 184 4.08 2.37 0.53
N ALA A 185 3.93 1.43 -0.40
CA ALA A 185 4.92 0.38 -0.63
C ALA A 185 6.27 0.98 -1.09
N ILE A 186 6.26 1.93 -2.03
CA ILE A 186 7.49 2.61 -2.47
C ILE A 186 8.13 3.39 -1.31
N LYS A 187 7.33 4.12 -0.52
CA LYS A 187 7.84 4.83 0.67
C LYS A 187 8.49 3.87 1.66
N GLN A 188 7.86 2.73 1.90
CA GLN A 188 8.40 1.72 2.81
C GLN A 188 9.71 1.14 2.28
N LEU A 189 9.80 0.82 0.99
CA LEU A 189 11.05 0.38 0.37
C LEU A 189 12.19 1.40 0.52
N ILE A 190 11.88 2.70 0.50
CA ILE A 190 12.87 3.76 0.68
C ILE A 190 13.31 3.91 2.14
N LEU A 191 12.38 3.69 3.09
CA LEU A 191 12.62 3.91 4.52
C LEU A 191 13.31 2.71 5.20
N ASP A 192 13.07 1.50 4.68
CA ASP A 192 13.51 0.25 5.29
C ASP A 192 14.72 -0.37 4.55
N ALA A 193 15.32 0.36 3.59
CA ALA A 193 16.49 -0.09 2.82
C ALA A 193 17.82 0.47 3.30
#